data_df323015f67eb989d2fc6a681012a09a
#
_entry.id   df323015f67eb989d2fc6a681012a09a
#
_cell.length_a   1.000
_cell.length_b   1.000
_cell.length_c   1.000
_cell.angle_alpha   90.00
_cell.angle_beta   90.00
_cell.angle_gamma   90.00
#
_symmetry.space_group_name_H-M   'P 1'
#
loop_
_entity.id
_entity.type
_entity.pdbx_description
1 polymer ?
#
loop_
_entity_poly.entity_id
_entity_poly.type
_entity_poly.pdbx_seq_one_letter_code
_entity_poly.pdbx_strand_id
1 'polypeptide(L)'
;MEIAFSPCPNDTFIFHAMLNRCIDTQGLHFTPHIADVEELNLRAFEGTFPITKLSFYAYLLLRDRYALLDSGSALGYGCGPLLVAKTPPKNIADAHIAIPGNYTTAHMLLKLWCPEIGHVIPTRFDKILPGVQSGEFDAGLIIHEGRFVYPEYDCVKIIDLGEWWESETKMPIPLGCIAIRKDPDTIRHKSQIETIIRNSVCHAFENRDASRAFIKSHAQEMDDEVIDGHISLYVNEFSISLGETGRKAVETLAEMVQCRKIIP
;
A
#
# COMPACT_ATOMS: atom_id res chain seq x y z
N MET A 1 4.48 22.49 0.99
CA MET A 1 4.40 21.40 1.98
C MET A 1 4.86 20.12 1.30
N GLU A 2 5.75 19.35 1.92
CA GLU A 2 6.20 18.08 1.33
C GLU A 2 5.12 17.00 1.46
N ILE A 3 4.94 16.21 0.39
CA ILE A 3 4.07 15.05 0.36
C ILE A 3 4.83 13.87 -0.23
N ALA A 4 4.88 12.76 0.49
CA ALA A 4 5.62 11.58 0.08
C ALA A 4 4.67 10.43 -0.27
N PHE A 5 4.89 9.77 -1.43
CA PHE A 5 4.07 8.66 -1.90
C PHE A 5 4.86 7.72 -2.82
N SER A 6 4.29 6.57 -3.15
CA SER A 6 4.99 5.57 -3.96
C SER A 6 4.90 5.87 -5.46
N PRO A 7 5.85 5.35 -6.28
CA PRO A 7 5.80 5.49 -7.74
C PRO A 7 4.67 4.64 -8.38
N CYS A 8 3.94 3.87 -7.58
CA CYS A 8 2.93 2.94 -8.08
C CYS A 8 1.77 3.65 -8.80
N PRO A 9 1.15 3.00 -9.80
CA PRO A 9 0.09 3.60 -10.60
C PRO A 9 -1.09 4.16 -9.80
N ASN A 10 -1.49 3.51 -8.70
CA ASN A 10 -2.56 4.00 -7.83
C ASN A 10 -2.22 5.34 -7.17
N ASP A 11 -1.02 5.50 -6.63
CA ASP A 11 -0.62 6.74 -5.95
C ASP A 11 -0.40 7.86 -6.97
N THR A 12 0.32 7.60 -8.06
CA THR A 12 0.53 8.61 -9.11
C THR A 12 -0.78 9.03 -9.77
N PHE A 13 -1.76 8.14 -9.92
CA PHE A 13 -3.11 8.46 -10.37
C PHE A 13 -3.83 9.41 -9.39
N ILE A 14 -3.83 9.09 -8.10
CA ILE A 14 -4.49 9.88 -7.04
C ILE A 14 -3.90 11.28 -6.94
N PHE A 15 -2.56 11.42 -6.96
CA PHE A 15 -1.88 12.69 -6.69
C PHE A 15 -1.67 13.57 -7.92
N HIS A 16 -1.87 13.06 -9.13
CA HIS A 16 -1.63 13.80 -10.38
C HIS A 16 -2.31 15.17 -10.39
N ALA A 17 -3.63 15.22 -10.12
CA ALA A 17 -4.40 16.44 -10.31
C ALA A 17 -3.99 17.57 -9.34
N MET A 18 -3.71 17.23 -8.07
CA MET A 18 -3.27 18.23 -7.09
C MET A 18 -1.85 18.73 -7.36
N LEU A 19 -0.96 17.88 -7.84
CA LEU A 19 0.44 18.24 -8.13
C LEU A 19 0.56 19.07 -9.40
N ASN A 20 -0.26 18.78 -10.42
CA ASN A 20 -0.25 19.47 -11.71
C ASN A 20 -1.25 20.64 -11.78
N ARG A 21 -1.83 21.06 -10.64
CA ARG A 21 -2.76 22.19 -10.54
C ARG A 21 -4.00 22.04 -11.42
N CYS A 22 -4.47 20.82 -11.62
CA CYS A 22 -5.72 20.54 -12.33
C CYS A 22 -6.95 20.82 -11.44
N ILE A 23 -6.74 20.98 -10.14
CA ILE A 23 -7.75 21.30 -9.12
C ILE A 23 -7.29 22.46 -8.25
N ASP A 24 -8.23 23.10 -7.54
CA ASP A 24 -7.90 24.12 -6.54
C ASP A 24 -7.25 23.48 -5.32
N THR A 25 -6.03 23.87 -5.01
CA THR A 25 -5.28 23.46 -3.83
C THR A 25 -5.43 24.43 -2.66
N GLN A 26 -6.39 25.35 -2.73
CA GLN A 26 -6.74 26.28 -1.66
C GLN A 26 -5.51 27.05 -1.12
N GLY A 27 -4.62 27.42 -2.02
CA GLY A 27 -3.38 28.16 -1.71
C GLY A 27 -2.23 27.30 -1.15
N LEU A 28 -2.40 25.99 -0.99
CA LEU A 28 -1.31 25.11 -0.61
C LEU A 28 -0.47 24.72 -1.84
N HIS A 29 0.85 24.69 -1.65
CA HIS A 29 1.80 24.19 -2.65
C HIS A 29 2.41 22.89 -2.14
N PHE A 30 2.33 21.83 -2.95
CA PHE A 30 2.86 20.52 -2.62
C PHE A 30 4.15 20.24 -3.40
N THR A 31 5.16 19.75 -2.69
CA THR A 31 6.43 19.26 -3.27
C THR A 31 6.43 17.75 -3.11
N PRO A 32 6.35 16.97 -4.20
CA PRO A 32 6.33 15.52 -4.11
C PRO A 32 7.71 14.96 -3.78
N HIS A 33 7.71 13.91 -2.97
CA HIS A 33 8.83 13.00 -2.77
C HIS A 33 8.35 11.59 -3.10
N ILE A 34 8.99 10.93 -4.06
CA ILE A 34 8.56 9.62 -4.57
C ILE A 34 9.59 8.58 -4.17
N ALA A 35 9.16 7.58 -3.41
CA ALA A 35 10.01 6.51 -2.91
C ALA A 35 9.22 5.21 -2.71
N ASP A 36 9.92 4.08 -2.56
CA ASP A 36 9.30 2.79 -2.24
C ASP A 36 8.51 2.83 -0.93
N VAL A 37 7.44 2.03 -0.83
CA VAL A 37 6.54 2.03 0.33
C VAL A 37 7.26 1.69 1.64
N GLU A 38 8.22 0.77 1.64
CA GLU A 38 8.97 0.45 2.86
C GLU A 38 9.95 1.57 3.22
N GLU A 39 10.55 2.23 2.24
CA GLU A 39 11.35 3.43 2.51
C GLU A 39 10.50 4.52 3.14
N LEU A 40 9.28 4.75 2.63
CA LEU A 40 8.34 5.72 3.21
C LEU A 40 7.94 5.33 4.64
N ASN A 41 7.70 4.04 4.91
CA ASN A 41 7.45 3.55 6.26
C ASN A 41 8.62 3.87 7.20
N LEU A 42 9.85 3.57 6.80
CA LEU A 42 11.06 3.84 7.58
C LEU A 42 11.26 5.35 7.84
N ARG A 43 11.09 6.18 6.83
CA ARG A 43 11.18 7.65 6.95
C ARG A 43 10.12 8.23 7.89
N ALA A 44 8.94 7.59 7.97
CA ALA A 44 7.91 8.02 8.93
C ALA A 44 8.30 7.74 10.38
N PHE A 45 9.04 6.66 10.68
CA PHE A 45 9.62 6.46 12.02
C PHE A 45 10.62 7.55 12.39
N GLU A 46 11.30 8.14 11.42
CA GLU A 46 12.16 9.31 11.61
C GLU A 46 11.37 10.64 11.71
N GLY A 47 10.09 10.64 11.29
CA GLY A 47 9.25 11.84 11.22
C GLY A 47 9.62 12.77 10.06
N THR A 48 10.19 12.25 8.98
CA THR A 48 10.78 13.03 7.89
C THR A 48 9.72 13.87 7.17
N PHE A 49 8.62 13.26 6.73
CA PHE A 49 7.62 13.95 5.89
C PHE A 49 6.39 14.37 6.69
N PRO A 50 5.87 15.59 6.46
CA PRO A 50 4.64 16.06 7.08
C PRO A 50 3.40 15.29 6.59
N ILE A 51 3.37 14.91 5.31
CA ILE A 51 2.32 14.07 4.71
C ILE A 51 3.00 12.91 4.01
N THR A 52 2.56 11.69 4.29
CA THR A 52 3.21 10.50 3.71
C THR A 52 2.24 9.35 3.48
N LYS A 53 2.49 8.62 2.40
CA LYS A 53 1.93 7.26 2.22
C LYS A 53 2.55 6.34 3.26
N LEU A 54 1.72 5.50 3.87
CA LEU A 54 2.14 4.45 4.80
C LEU A 54 1.40 3.16 4.49
N SER A 55 2.05 2.04 4.74
CA SER A 55 1.33 0.80 4.98
C SER A 55 0.46 0.94 6.22
N PHE A 56 -0.74 0.35 6.27
CA PHE A 56 -1.56 0.41 7.47
C PHE A 56 -0.84 -0.18 8.69
N TYR A 57 0.01 -1.19 8.52
CA TYR A 57 0.82 -1.70 9.62
C TYR A 57 1.77 -0.64 10.21
N ALA A 58 2.52 0.06 9.38
CA ALA A 58 3.37 1.17 9.83
C ALA A 58 2.55 2.28 10.50
N TYR A 59 1.38 2.63 9.93
CA TYR A 59 0.47 3.60 10.53
C TYR A 59 0.00 3.16 11.93
N LEU A 60 -0.36 1.89 12.12
CA LEU A 60 -0.78 1.38 13.43
C LEU A 60 0.31 1.52 14.50
N LEU A 61 1.59 1.39 14.11
CA LEU A 61 2.75 1.61 14.99
C LEU A 61 3.02 3.10 15.27
N LEU A 62 2.55 3.99 14.41
CA LEU A 62 2.83 5.43 14.45
C LEU A 62 1.58 6.28 14.77
N ARG A 63 0.51 5.68 15.29
CA ARG A 63 -0.76 6.38 15.59
C ARG A 63 -0.64 7.53 16.57
N ASP A 64 0.36 7.52 17.42
CA ASP A 64 0.70 8.63 18.34
C ASP A 64 1.29 9.83 17.62
N ARG A 65 2.01 9.61 16.52
CA ARG A 65 2.77 10.63 15.76
C ARG A 65 2.09 11.09 14.48
N TYR A 66 1.28 10.25 13.87
CA TYR A 66 0.57 10.52 12.62
C TYR A 66 -0.94 10.33 12.78
N ALA A 67 -1.71 11.17 12.11
CA ALA A 67 -3.16 11.06 12.00
C ALA A 67 -3.52 10.53 10.60
N LEU A 68 -4.46 9.58 10.55
CA LEU A 68 -5.00 9.05 9.31
C LEU A 68 -5.80 10.13 8.57
N LEU A 69 -5.59 10.25 7.28
CA LEU A 69 -6.46 11.01 6.38
C LEU A 69 -7.60 10.13 5.87
N ASP A 70 -8.77 10.72 5.73
CA ASP A 70 -9.98 10.03 5.26
C ASP A 70 -9.92 9.66 3.76
N SER A 71 -9.07 10.36 3.00
CA SER A 71 -8.92 10.19 1.55
C SER A 71 -7.53 9.67 1.18
N GLY A 72 -7.41 8.98 0.05
CA GLY A 72 -6.16 8.48 -0.52
C GLY A 72 -5.76 7.08 -0.05
N SER A 73 -6.64 6.35 0.65
CA SER A 73 -6.36 4.97 1.08
C SER A 73 -6.44 3.97 -0.06
N ALA A 74 -5.55 2.98 -0.04
CA ALA A 74 -5.66 1.74 -0.79
C ALA A 74 -6.28 0.69 0.13
N LEU A 75 -7.56 0.44 -0.06
CA LEU A 75 -8.39 -0.46 0.74
C LEU A 75 -9.48 -1.01 -0.18
N GLY A 76 -9.77 -2.30 -0.11
CA GLY A 76 -10.76 -2.89 -1.01
C GLY A 76 -10.91 -4.40 -0.84
N TYR A 77 -11.58 -5.01 -1.81
CA TYR A 77 -11.78 -6.46 -1.89
C TYR A 77 -10.95 -7.04 -3.04
N GLY A 78 -10.50 -8.28 -2.90
CA GLY A 78 -9.73 -8.98 -3.94
C GLY A 78 -8.35 -8.38 -4.24
N CYS A 79 -7.85 -7.46 -3.43
CA CYS A 79 -6.63 -6.69 -3.69
C CYS A 79 -5.45 -7.01 -2.75
N GLY A 80 -5.51 -8.15 -2.05
CA GLY A 80 -4.50 -8.52 -1.07
C GLY A 80 -3.15 -8.95 -1.65
N PRO A 81 -2.11 -9.03 -0.80
CA PRO A 81 -0.83 -9.60 -1.18
C PRO A 81 -0.96 -11.08 -1.49
N LEU A 82 -0.12 -11.59 -2.40
CA LEU A 82 -0.03 -13.01 -2.70
C LEU A 82 1.27 -13.58 -2.15
N LEU A 83 1.21 -14.75 -1.55
CA LEU A 83 2.38 -15.59 -1.34
C LEU A 83 2.49 -16.54 -2.54
N VAL A 84 3.62 -16.49 -3.21
CA VAL A 84 3.90 -17.26 -4.44
C VAL A 84 5.20 -18.05 -4.31
N ALA A 85 5.32 -19.14 -5.05
CA ALA A 85 6.56 -19.91 -5.17
C ALA A 85 6.64 -20.54 -6.54
N LYS A 86 7.83 -20.88 -7.01
CA LYS A 86 8.03 -21.71 -8.22
C LYS A 86 7.54 -23.15 -7.97
N THR A 87 7.90 -23.70 -6.83
CA THR A 87 7.40 -24.97 -6.32
C THR A 87 7.01 -24.78 -4.88
N PRO A 88 5.73 -24.98 -4.51
CA PRO A 88 5.31 -24.80 -3.13
C PRO A 88 6.13 -25.64 -2.15
N PRO A 89 6.74 -25.04 -1.12
CA PRO A 89 7.52 -25.77 -0.14
C PRO A 89 6.62 -26.73 0.65
N LYS A 90 7.18 -27.87 1.07
CA LYS A 90 6.44 -28.87 1.87
C LYS A 90 5.96 -28.31 3.22
N ASN A 91 6.77 -27.47 3.83
CA ASN A 91 6.43 -26.74 5.06
C ASN A 91 6.78 -25.27 4.85
N ILE A 92 5.77 -24.41 4.85
CA ILE A 92 5.95 -22.97 4.63
C ILE A 92 6.65 -22.29 5.81
N ALA A 93 6.56 -22.83 7.02
CA ALA A 93 7.18 -22.27 8.21
C ALA A 93 8.72 -22.31 8.15
N ASP A 94 9.29 -23.29 7.43
CA ASP A 94 10.73 -23.48 7.28
C ASP A 94 11.30 -22.78 6.03
N ALA A 95 10.43 -22.22 5.19
CA ALA A 95 10.82 -21.61 3.91
C ALA A 95 11.49 -20.24 4.09
N HIS A 96 12.49 -19.94 3.25
CA HIS A 96 13.05 -18.60 3.11
C HIS A 96 12.15 -17.74 2.24
N ILE A 97 11.44 -16.80 2.86
CA ILE A 97 10.41 -16.00 2.19
C ILE A 97 10.89 -14.57 1.99
N ALA A 98 11.01 -14.15 0.73
CA ALA A 98 11.22 -12.74 0.42
C ALA A 98 9.95 -11.93 0.74
N ILE A 99 10.10 -10.83 1.48
CA ILE A 99 8.99 -9.93 1.86
C ILE A 99 9.27 -8.49 1.39
N PRO A 100 8.24 -7.70 1.03
CA PRO A 100 8.45 -6.35 0.48
C PRO A 100 8.91 -5.31 1.51
N GLY A 101 9.01 -5.69 2.76
CA GLY A 101 9.48 -4.85 3.86
C GLY A 101 8.91 -5.26 5.20
N ASN A 102 9.63 -4.92 6.28
CA ASN A 102 9.29 -5.31 7.64
C ASN A 102 8.00 -4.61 8.15
N TYR A 103 7.75 -3.39 7.69
CA TYR A 103 6.63 -2.56 8.15
C TYR A 103 5.47 -2.53 7.16
N THR A 104 5.51 -3.37 6.12
CA THR A 104 4.41 -3.49 5.16
C THR A 104 3.23 -4.23 5.75
N THR A 105 2.01 -3.85 5.35
CA THR A 105 0.80 -4.58 5.69
C THR A 105 0.84 -6.02 5.17
N ALA A 106 1.52 -6.25 4.04
CA ALA A 106 1.72 -7.58 3.49
C ALA A 106 2.45 -8.50 4.48
N HIS A 107 3.57 -8.06 5.05
CA HIS A 107 4.32 -8.83 6.05
C HIS A 107 3.49 -9.09 7.32
N MET A 108 2.77 -8.09 7.78
CA MET A 108 1.89 -8.25 8.94
C MET A 108 0.81 -9.31 8.67
N LEU A 109 0.16 -9.28 7.50
CA LEU A 109 -0.84 -10.28 7.11
C LEU A 109 -0.25 -11.69 7.03
N LEU A 110 0.98 -11.81 6.51
CA LEU A 110 1.70 -13.08 6.48
C LEU A 110 1.87 -13.65 7.90
N LYS A 111 2.27 -12.82 8.86
CA LYS A 111 2.38 -13.19 10.28
C LYS A 111 1.03 -13.51 10.93
N LEU A 112 -0.03 -12.82 10.54
CA LEU A 112 -1.38 -13.12 11.01
C LEU A 112 -1.87 -14.47 10.48
N TRP A 113 -1.57 -14.79 9.23
CA TRP A 113 -1.96 -16.05 8.62
C TRP A 113 -1.15 -17.24 9.14
N CYS A 114 0.16 -17.11 9.22
CA CYS A 114 1.07 -18.18 9.65
C CYS A 114 2.14 -17.61 10.61
N PRO A 115 1.85 -17.59 11.91
CA PRO A 115 2.76 -17.04 12.93
C PRO A 115 4.09 -17.79 13.06
N GLU A 116 4.13 -19.05 12.62
CA GLU A 116 5.30 -19.93 12.71
C GLU A 116 6.39 -19.62 11.68
N ILE A 117 6.12 -18.78 10.67
CA ILE A 117 7.11 -18.37 9.69
C ILE A 117 8.26 -17.62 10.37
N GLY A 118 9.46 -18.23 10.33
CA GLY A 118 10.66 -17.71 11.02
C GLY A 118 11.68 -17.05 10.10
N HIS A 119 11.72 -17.39 8.81
CA HIS A 119 12.77 -16.97 7.88
C HIS A 119 12.23 -16.01 6.82
N VAL A 120 12.11 -14.73 7.18
CA VAL A 120 11.71 -13.67 6.23
C VAL A 120 12.90 -12.79 5.85
N ILE A 121 13.01 -12.44 4.56
CA ILE A 121 14.10 -11.67 4.00
C ILE A 121 13.53 -10.40 3.36
N PRO A 122 13.72 -9.21 3.98
CA PRO A 122 13.28 -7.95 3.40
C PRO A 122 13.97 -7.71 2.05
N THR A 123 13.16 -7.57 1.01
CA THR A 123 13.62 -7.48 -0.37
C THR A 123 12.78 -6.44 -1.10
N ARG A 124 13.41 -5.55 -1.88
CA ARG A 124 12.65 -4.58 -2.66
C ARG A 124 11.65 -5.32 -3.57
N PHE A 125 10.40 -4.83 -3.64
CA PHE A 125 9.27 -5.57 -4.22
C PHE A 125 9.53 -6.07 -5.65
N ASP A 126 10.24 -5.30 -6.50
CA ASP A 126 10.59 -5.66 -7.88
C ASP A 126 11.65 -6.77 -8.01
N LYS A 127 12.34 -7.11 -6.90
CA LYS A 127 13.36 -8.19 -6.85
C LYS A 127 12.81 -9.50 -6.32
N ILE A 128 11.59 -9.51 -5.77
CA ILE A 128 11.02 -10.71 -5.16
C ILE A 128 10.76 -11.79 -6.21
N LEU A 129 10.00 -11.48 -7.28
CA LEU A 129 9.69 -12.46 -8.33
C LEU A 129 10.94 -13.00 -9.04
N PRO A 130 11.91 -12.15 -9.47
CA PRO A 130 13.18 -12.66 -10.01
C PRO A 130 13.93 -13.57 -9.06
N GLY A 131 13.96 -13.25 -7.76
CA GLY A 131 14.62 -14.07 -6.74
C GLY A 131 13.95 -15.42 -6.52
N VAL A 132 12.62 -15.48 -6.55
CA VAL A 132 11.87 -16.75 -6.48
C VAL A 132 12.12 -17.57 -7.75
N GLN A 133 12.08 -16.94 -8.93
CA GLN A 133 12.33 -17.62 -10.20
C GLN A 133 13.73 -18.25 -10.25
N SER A 134 14.74 -17.55 -9.78
CA SER A 134 16.14 -18.02 -9.74
C SER A 134 16.41 -19.07 -8.67
N GLY A 135 15.51 -19.23 -7.68
CA GLY A 135 15.69 -20.10 -6.53
C GLY A 135 16.52 -19.50 -5.39
N GLU A 136 16.72 -18.19 -5.39
CA GLU A 136 17.30 -17.46 -4.24
C GLU A 136 16.39 -17.51 -3.02
N PHE A 137 15.08 -17.49 -3.25
CA PHE A 137 14.05 -17.62 -2.22
C PHE A 137 13.13 -18.81 -2.53
N ASP A 138 12.69 -19.50 -1.49
CA ASP A 138 11.72 -20.62 -1.61
C ASP A 138 10.33 -20.10 -1.96
N ALA A 139 9.96 -18.90 -1.47
CA ALA A 139 8.72 -18.22 -1.73
C ALA A 139 8.88 -16.70 -1.69
N GLY A 140 7.93 -15.97 -2.27
CA GLY A 140 7.91 -14.52 -2.27
C GLY A 140 6.52 -13.97 -1.92
N LEU A 141 6.50 -12.99 -1.04
CA LEU A 141 5.31 -12.22 -0.72
C LEU A 141 5.23 -11.02 -1.64
N ILE A 142 4.37 -11.07 -2.64
CA ILE A 142 4.28 -10.05 -3.68
C ILE A 142 3.13 -9.08 -3.44
N ILE A 143 3.36 -7.84 -3.84
CA ILE A 143 2.44 -6.70 -3.78
C ILE A 143 2.40 -6.01 -5.14
N HIS A 144 1.59 -4.97 -5.27
CA HIS A 144 1.50 -4.10 -6.45
C HIS A 144 1.21 -4.90 -7.74
N GLU A 145 1.89 -4.53 -8.84
CA GLU A 145 1.78 -5.18 -10.15
C GLU A 145 2.22 -6.65 -10.17
N GLY A 146 3.03 -7.08 -9.21
CA GLY A 146 3.45 -8.49 -9.07
C GLY A 146 2.27 -9.47 -9.08
N ARG A 147 1.08 -9.03 -8.59
CA ARG A 147 -0.16 -9.81 -8.60
C ARG A 147 -0.62 -10.18 -10.01
N PHE A 148 -0.29 -9.38 -11.02
CA PHE A 148 -0.70 -9.59 -12.41
C PHE A 148 0.31 -10.39 -13.22
N VAL A 149 1.61 -10.24 -12.88
CA VAL A 149 2.73 -10.76 -13.70
C VAL A 149 3.43 -11.99 -13.10
N TYR A 150 3.08 -12.45 -11.88
CA TYR A 150 3.77 -13.58 -11.24
C TYR A 150 3.80 -14.89 -12.08
N PRO A 151 2.79 -15.21 -12.94
CA PRO A 151 2.86 -16.39 -13.77
C PRO A 151 3.99 -16.35 -14.81
N GLU A 152 4.42 -15.17 -15.25
CA GLU A 152 5.53 -14.96 -16.19
C GLU A 152 6.89 -15.34 -15.56
N TYR A 153 6.95 -15.45 -14.23
CA TYR A 153 8.12 -15.89 -13.46
C TYR A 153 8.06 -17.38 -13.07
N ASP A 154 7.26 -18.19 -13.76
CA ASP A 154 7.03 -19.60 -13.44
C ASP A 154 6.54 -19.83 -11.99
N CYS A 155 5.90 -18.82 -11.40
CA CYS A 155 5.39 -18.89 -10.04
C CYS A 155 3.92 -19.33 -10.01
N VAL A 156 3.56 -20.05 -8.94
CA VAL A 156 2.20 -20.42 -8.60
C VAL A 156 1.80 -19.77 -7.28
N LYS A 157 0.51 -19.44 -7.16
CA LYS A 157 -0.05 -18.88 -5.92
C LYS A 157 -0.16 -19.96 -4.85
N ILE A 158 0.44 -19.73 -3.68
CA ILE A 158 0.26 -20.54 -2.47
C ILE A 158 -1.00 -20.08 -1.74
N ILE A 159 -1.12 -18.78 -1.48
CA ILE A 159 -2.29 -18.17 -0.84
C ILE A 159 -2.47 -16.74 -1.31
N ASP A 160 -3.73 -16.29 -1.37
CA ASP A 160 -4.14 -14.89 -1.42
C ASP A 160 -4.49 -14.43 0.00
N LEU A 161 -3.67 -13.55 0.57
CA LEU A 161 -3.90 -13.04 1.92
C LEU A 161 -5.09 -12.06 1.99
N GLY A 162 -5.55 -11.53 0.85
CA GLY A 162 -6.79 -10.77 0.75
C GLY A 162 -8.00 -11.67 0.88
N GLU A 163 -8.06 -12.76 0.09
CA GLU A 163 -9.13 -13.76 0.20
C GLU A 163 -9.20 -14.34 1.62
N TRP A 164 -8.04 -14.63 2.22
CA TRP A 164 -7.97 -15.08 3.61
C TRP A 164 -8.54 -14.04 4.58
N TRP A 165 -8.11 -12.76 4.48
CA TRP A 165 -8.61 -11.67 5.33
C TRP A 165 -10.12 -11.51 5.21
N GLU A 166 -10.64 -11.50 3.99
CA GLU A 166 -12.07 -11.36 3.71
C GLU A 166 -12.88 -12.55 4.26
N SER A 167 -12.32 -13.76 4.21
CA SER A 167 -12.95 -14.94 4.77
C SER A 167 -13.07 -14.89 6.30
N GLU A 168 -12.04 -14.37 6.98
CA GLU A 168 -11.97 -14.27 8.44
C GLU A 168 -12.81 -13.10 8.97
N THR A 169 -12.78 -11.95 8.29
CA THR A 169 -13.31 -10.70 8.85
C THR A 169 -14.61 -10.23 8.21
N LYS A 170 -14.90 -10.66 6.98
CA LYS A 170 -15.97 -10.13 6.12
C LYS A 170 -15.83 -8.64 5.81
N MET A 171 -14.60 -8.10 5.93
CA MET A 171 -14.26 -6.69 5.71
C MET A 171 -13.34 -6.53 4.51
N PRO A 172 -13.35 -5.35 3.85
CA PRO A 172 -12.34 -5.02 2.85
C PRO A 172 -10.95 -5.00 3.51
N ILE A 173 -9.91 -5.34 2.75
CA ILE A 173 -8.55 -5.39 3.26
C ILE A 173 -7.90 -4.00 3.28
N PRO A 174 -7.43 -3.48 4.45
CA PRO A 174 -6.67 -2.23 4.52
C PRO A 174 -5.21 -2.49 4.15
N LEU A 175 -4.71 -1.89 3.06
CA LEU A 175 -3.33 -2.09 2.59
C LEU A 175 -2.44 -0.89 2.90
N GLY A 176 -2.86 0.30 2.47
CA GLY A 176 -2.09 1.52 2.67
C GLY A 176 -2.97 2.75 2.82
N CYS A 177 -2.42 3.78 3.45
CA CYS A 177 -3.13 5.03 3.74
C CYS A 177 -2.23 6.24 3.50
N ILE A 178 -2.85 7.41 3.50
CA ILE A 178 -2.14 8.68 3.61
C ILE A 178 -2.30 9.17 5.05
N ALA A 179 -1.18 9.55 5.65
CA ALA A 179 -1.14 10.04 7.02
C ALA A 179 -0.46 11.41 7.11
N ILE A 180 -0.91 12.19 8.06
CA ILE A 180 -0.40 13.53 8.35
C ILE A 180 0.23 13.59 9.73
N ARG A 181 1.41 14.20 9.85
CA ARG A 181 2.13 14.31 11.11
C ARG A 181 1.37 15.21 12.09
N LYS A 182 1.35 14.83 13.38
CA LYS A 182 0.57 15.49 14.43
C LYS A 182 1.25 16.72 15.05
N ASP A 183 2.31 17.25 14.45
CA ASP A 183 2.86 18.53 14.91
C ASP A 183 1.89 19.68 14.62
N PRO A 184 1.90 20.77 15.43
CA PRO A 184 0.91 21.86 15.33
C PRO A 184 0.87 22.54 13.96
N ASP A 185 2.02 22.68 13.30
CA ASP A 185 2.13 23.38 12.02
C ASP A 185 1.54 22.57 10.87
N THR A 186 1.59 21.27 10.96
CA THR A 186 1.10 20.33 9.94
C THR A 186 -0.37 19.97 10.16
N ILE A 187 -0.73 19.57 11.40
CA ILE A 187 -2.06 19.00 11.69
C ILE A 187 -3.21 20.01 11.50
N ARG A 188 -2.96 21.30 11.66
CA ARG A 188 -3.97 22.36 11.42
C ARG A 188 -4.52 22.35 9.99
N HIS A 189 -3.78 21.79 9.02
CA HIS A 189 -4.19 21.69 7.64
C HIS A 189 -4.90 20.38 7.29
N LYS A 190 -5.13 19.48 8.27
CA LYS A 190 -5.67 18.13 8.03
C LYS A 190 -6.93 18.15 7.16
N SER A 191 -7.97 18.88 7.54
CA SER A 191 -9.25 18.92 6.81
C SER A 191 -9.11 19.52 5.41
N GLN A 192 -8.25 20.52 5.25
CA GLN A 192 -7.95 21.13 3.96
C GLN A 192 -7.27 20.11 3.03
N ILE A 193 -6.26 19.39 3.53
CA ILE A 193 -5.52 18.38 2.78
C ILE A 193 -6.42 17.20 2.41
N GLU A 194 -7.29 16.73 3.32
CA GLU A 194 -8.29 15.70 3.03
C GLU A 194 -9.21 16.10 1.87
N THR A 195 -9.67 17.36 1.88
CA THR A 195 -10.51 17.90 0.80
C THR A 195 -9.76 17.93 -0.54
N ILE A 196 -8.50 18.39 -0.54
CA ILE A 196 -7.67 18.47 -1.74
C ILE A 196 -7.40 17.07 -2.31
N ILE A 197 -7.02 16.10 -1.47
CA ILE A 197 -6.79 14.71 -1.91
C ILE A 197 -8.08 14.11 -2.46
N ARG A 198 -9.21 14.28 -1.78
CA ARG A 198 -10.52 13.82 -2.27
C ARG A 198 -10.85 14.39 -3.64
N ASN A 199 -10.69 15.70 -3.83
CA ASN A 199 -10.93 16.35 -5.10
C ASN A 199 -9.98 15.85 -6.18
N SER A 200 -8.73 15.54 -5.82
CA SER A 200 -7.75 14.97 -6.75
C SER A 200 -8.15 13.56 -7.22
N VAL A 201 -8.63 12.72 -6.29
CA VAL A 201 -9.17 11.39 -6.62
C VAL A 201 -10.41 11.50 -7.52
N CYS A 202 -11.36 12.37 -7.20
CA CYS A 202 -12.57 12.58 -8.02
C CYS A 202 -12.20 13.06 -9.43
N HIS A 203 -11.31 14.05 -9.53
CA HIS A 203 -10.83 14.53 -10.82
C HIS A 203 -10.16 13.42 -11.66
N ALA A 204 -9.38 12.56 -10.99
CA ALA A 204 -8.71 11.45 -11.67
C ALA A 204 -9.73 10.43 -12.23
N PHE A 205 -10.82 10.15 -11.54
CA PHE A 205 -11.91 9.31 -12.06
C PHE A 205 -12.64 9.92 -13.25
N GLU A 206 -12.86 11.22 -13.24
CA GLU A 206 -13.54 11.96 -14.32
C GLU A 206 -12.62 12.13 -15.56
N ASN A 207 -11.29 12.14 -15.37
CA ASN A 207 -10.30 12.46 -16.40
C ASN A 207 -9.16 11.41 -16.40
N ARG A 208 -9.48 10.12 -16.57
CA ARG A 208 -8.53 9.01 -16.37
C ARG A 208 -7.25 9.13 -17.22
N ASP A 209 -7.37 9.60 -18.45
CA ASP A 209 -6.23 9.72 -19.36
C ASP A 209 -5.28 10.88 -19.03
N ALA A 210 -5.75 11.89 -18.29
CA ALA A 210 -4.96 13.06 -17.94
C ALA A 210 -3.70 12.72 -17.15
N SER A 211 -3.74 11.66 -16.35
CA SER A 211 -2.62 11.21 -15.52
C SER A 211 -1.68 10.22 -16.21
N ARG A 212 -2.02 9.69 -17.40
CA ARG A 212 -1.28 8.60 -18.06
C ARG A 212 0.22 8.86 -18.22
N ALA A 213 0.59 10.04 -18.74
CA ALA A 213 1.99 10.40 -18.92
C ALA A 213 2.75 10.51 -17.59
N PHE A 214 2.09 11.07 -16.57
CA PHE A 214 2.66 11.16 -15.21
C PHE A 214 2.85 9.79 -14.59
N ILE A 215 1.89 8.89 -14.71
CA ILE A 215 1.98 7.50 -14.24
C ILE A 215 3.16 6.80 -14.89
N LYS A 216 3.23 6.80 -16.24
CA LYS A 216 4.31 6.14 -16.99
C LYS A 216 5.70 6.71 -16.69
N SER A 217 5.82 7.98 -16.33
CA SER A 217 7.11 8.56 -15.95
C SER A 217 7.66 8.07 -14.61
N HIS A 218 6.85 7.38 -13.80
CA HIS A 218 7.23 6.91 -12.46
C HIS A 218 7.06 5.39 -12.28
N ALA A 219 6.16 4.75 -13.04
CA ALA A 219 5.86 3.33 -12.91
C ALA A 219 7.05 2.44 -13.28
N GLN A 220 7.19 1.30 -12.60
CA GLN A 220 8.12 0.23 -12.98
C GLN A 220 7.55 -0.57 -14.15
N GLU A 221 6.24 -0.80 -14.15
CA GLU A 221 5.51 -1.47 -15.22
C GLU A 221 5.00 -0.45 -16.23
N MET A 222 5.19 -0.73 -17.52
CA MET A 222 4.85 0.20 -18.62
C MET A 222 3.67 -0.29 -19.47
N ASP A 223 3.21 -1.52 -19.26
CA ASP A 223 2.06 -2.07 -19.96
C ASP A 223 0.77 -1.39 -19.52
N ASP A 224 -0.02 -0.90 -20.48
CA ASP A 224 -1.22 -0.13 -20.20
C ASP A 224 -2.32 -0.99 -19.54
N GLU A 225 -2.44 -2.27 -19.90
CA GLU A 225 -3.45 -3.16 -19.31
C GLU A 225 -3.12 -3.45 -17.85
N VAL A 226 -1.84 -3.65 -17.51
CA VAL A 226 -1.37 -3.84 -16.13
C VAL A 226 -1.56 -2.57 -15.30
N ILE A 227 -1.23 -1.40 -15.85
CA ILE A 227 -1.46 -0.10 -15.19
C ILE A 227 -2.95 0.10 -14.90
N ASP A 228 -3.82 -0.13 -15.89
CA ASP A 228 -5.27 0.06 -15.72
C ASP A 228 -5.89 -0.97 -14.78
N GLY A 229 -5.42 -2.21 -14.82
CA GLY A 229 -5.76 -3.25 -13.86
C GLY A 229 -5.38 -2.87 -12.44
N HIS A 230 -4.15 -2.35 -12.25
CA HIS A 230 -3.66 -1.88 -10.96
C HIS A 230 -4.51 -0.71 -10.41
N ILE A 231 -4.75 0.31 -11.23
CA ILE A 231 -5.60 1.45 -10.81
C ILE A 231 -7.00 0.97 -10.44
N SER A 232 -7.61 0.13 -11.27
CA SER A 232 -8.98 -0.36 -11.05
C SER A 232 -9.12 -1.22 -9.78
N LEU A 233 -8.04 -1.92 -9.40
CA LEU A 233 -8.01 -2.76 -8.20
C LEU A 233 -7.81 -1.95 -6.91
N TYR A 234 -6.94 -0.94 -6.93
CA TYR A 234 -6.50 -0.24 -5.73
C TYR A 234 -7.11 1.14 -5.52
N VAL A 235 -7.73 1.75 -6.55
CA VAL A 235 -8.39 3.07 -6.44
C VAL A 235 -9.89 2.91 -6.63
N ASN A 236 -10.65 3.20 -5.57
CA ASN A 236 -12.09 2.96 -5.49
C ASN A 236 -12.74 3.98 -4.54
N GLU A 237 -13.99 3.73 -4.11
CA GLU A 237 -14.71 4.59 -3.17
C GLU A 237 -13.95 4.82 -1.85
N PHE A 238 -13.18 3.84 -1.37
CA PHE A 238 -12.37 4.00 -0.16
C PHE A 238 -11.17 4.93 -0.37
N SER A 239 -10.75 5.16 -1.60
CA SER A 239 -9.74 6.18 -1.93
C SER A 239 -10.33 7.59 -1.89
N ILE A 240 -11.64 7.75 -2.14
CA ILE A 240 -12.36 9.02 -1.97
C ILE A 240 -12.59 9.30 -0.48
N SER A 241 -13.10 8.31 0.25
CA SER A 241 -13.34 8.39 1.70
C SER A 241 -13.39 6.98 2.29
N LEU A 242 -12.76 6.76 3.43
CA LEU A 242 -12.84 5.49 4.16
C LEU A 242 -14.28 5.11 4.52
N GLY A 243 -15.13 6.10 4.78
CA GLY A 243 -16.49 5.85 5.23
C GLY A 243 -16.53 5.05 6.53
N GLU A 244 -17.70 4.55 6.90
CA GLU A 244 -17.89 3.73 8.10
C GLU A 244 -17.24 2.35 7.93
N THR A 245 -17.46 1.71 6.78
CA THR A 245 -16.92 0.37 6.48
C THR A 245 -15.39 0.33 6.47
N GLY A 246 -14.75 1.32 5.84
CA GLY A 246 -13.29 1.39 5.80
C GLY A 246 -12.69 1.65 7.17
N ARG A 247 -13.29 2.54 7.98
CA ARG A 247 -12.84 2.78 9.37
C ARG A 247 -12.95 1.51 10.22
N LYS A 248 -14.08 0.79 10.11
CA LYS A 248 -14.27 -0.47 10.83
C LYS A 248 -13.26 -1.54 10.39
N ALA A 249 -12.91 -1.61 9.10
CA ALA A 249 -11.87 -2.52 8.62
C ALA A 249 -10.50 -2.21 9.24
N VAL A 250 -10.15 -0.92 9.36
CA VAL A 250 -8.90 -0.48 10.01
C VAL A 250 -8.91 -0.79 11.52
N GLU A 251 -10.04 -0.61 12.20
CA GLU A 251 -10.20 -0.98 13.61
C GLU A 251 -10.05 -2.49 13.81
N THR A 252 -10.73 -3.30 12.98
CA THR A 252 -10.59 -4.77 12.99
C THR A 252 -9.14 -5.20 12.79
N LEU A 253 -8.42 -4.56 11.86
CA LEU A 253 -6.99 -4.81 11.66
C LEU A 253 -6.19 -4.52 12.93
N ALA A 254 -6.43 -3.38 13.58
CA ALA A 254 -5.75 -3.00 14.81
C ALA A 254 -6.01 -4.01 15.95
N GLU A 255 -7.26 -4.47 16.10
CA GLU A 255 -7.65 -5.46 17.10
C GLU A 255 -6.95 -6.81 16.86
N MET A 256 -6.95 -7.31 15.62
CA MET A 256 -6.29 -8.57 15.28
C MET A 256 -4.79 -8.55 15.56
N VAL A 257 -4.14 -7.45 15.24
CA VAL A 257 -2.70 -7.26 15.45
C VAL A 257 -2.36 -7.21 16.95
N GLN A 258 -3.21 -6.59 17.77
CA GLN A 258 -3.06 -6.57 19.23
C GLN A 258 -3.31 -7.95 19.85
N CYS A 259 -4.40 -8.62 19.47
CA CYS A 259 -4.78 -9.93 20.00
C CYS A 259 -3.70 -10.99 19.73
N ARG A 260 -3.05 -10.94 18.58
CA ARG A 260 -1.97 -11.87 18.21
C ARG A 260 -0.56 -11.39 18.59
N LYS A 261 -0.45 -10.28 19.33
CA LYS A 261 0.82 -9.70 19.82
C LYS A 261 1.86 -9.47 18.71
N ILE A 262 1.41 -9.07 17.54
CA ILE A 262 2.27 -8.75 16.40
C ILE A 262 2.89 -7.35 16.55
N ILE A 263 2.21 -6.47 17.28
CA ILE A 263 2.73 -5.17 17.74
C ILE A 263 3.25 -5.35 19.16
N PRO A 264 4.45 -4.81 19.48
CA PRO A 264 4.98 -4.80 20.84
C PRO A 264 4.11 -4.02 21.83
#